data_8b2378675bd2e62b70f1a4f64a0d5596
#
_entry.id   8b2378675bd2e62b70f1a4f64a0d5596
#
_cell.length_a   1.000
_cell.length_b   1.000
_cell.length_c   1.000
_cell.angle_alpha   90.00
_cell.angle_beta   90.00
_cell.angle_gamma   90.00
#
_symmetry.space_group_name_H-M   'P 1'
#
loop_
_entity.id
_entity.type
_entity.pdbx_description
1 polymer ?
#
loop_
_entity_poly.entity_id
_entity_poly.type
_entity_poly.pdbx_seq_one_letter_code
_entity_poly.pdbx_strand_id
1 'polypeptide(L)'
;MLCSSKFVWVASIDVVENDDASASVVVKMTDSFTEQADQVTAAVGKLLGEEKVDAILCVAGGWAGGNAKSKSLFKNCDLMWKQSMWTSTISSHLATKHLKEGGLLTLAGAKAALDGTPGMIAYGMAKGAVHQLCQSLAGKNSGMPPGSAAIAVLPITLDTPMNRKSMPEADFSSWTPLDFLVETFHDWITEKNRPSSGSLIQVVTTEGKTELTPAYF
;
A
#
# COMPACT_ATOMS: atom_id res chain seq x y z
N MET A 1 -6.14 7.11 -11.18
CA MET A 1 -6.66 5.76 -11.41
C MET A 1 -7.69 5.28 -10.38
N LEU A 2 -7.60 5.67 -9.13
CA LEU A 2 -8.65 5.38 -8.13
C LEU A 2 -9.89 6.27 -8.27
N CYS A 3 -9.84 7.34 -9.04
CA CYS A 3 -11.00 8.18 -9.40
C CYS A 3 -11.88 7.51 -10.46
N SER A 4 -12.19 6.23 -10.30
CA SER A 4 -13.19 5.57 -11.13
C SER A 4 -14.59 6.02 -10.70
N SER A 5 -15.56 5.86 -11.56
CA SER A 5 -16.98 6.17 -11.30
C SER A 5 -17.60 5.46 -10.08
N LYS A 6 -16.81 4.60 -9.42
CA LYS A 6 -17.22 3.83 -8.23
C LYS A 6 -17.01 4.61 -6.91
N PHE A 7 -16.14 5.64 -6.88
CA PHE A 7 -15.84 6.42 -5.69
C PHE A 7 -16.41 7.83 -5.84
N VAL A 8 -17.14 8.28 -4.84
CA VAL A 8 -17.80 9.61 -4.86
C VAL A 8 -16.82 10.72 -4.50
N TRP A 9 -15.89 10.46 -3.59
CA TRP A 9 -14.87 11.40 -3.15
C TRP A 9 -13.55 10.68 -2.87
N VAL A 10 -12.45 11.20 -3.38
CA VAL A 10 -11.10 10.63 -3.21
C VAL A 10 -10.11 11.74 -2.90
N ALA A 11 -9.37 11.63 -1.81
CA ALA A 11 -8.19 12.46 -1.57
C ALA A 11 -6.92 11.70 -1.96
N SER A 12 -6.02 12.39 -2.66
CA SER A 12 -4.67 11.92 -2.95
C SER A 12 -3.70 12.46 -1.90
N ILE A 13 -2.84 11.58 -1.36
CA ILE A 13 -1.71 11.94 -0.51
C ILE A 13 -0.46 11.45 -1.25
N ASP A 14 0.26 12.35 -1.88
CA ASP A 14 1.42 12.02 -2.71
C ASP A 14 2.43 13.17 -2.72
N VAL A 15 3.62 12.94 -3.24
CA VAL A 15 4.66 13.96 -3.46
C VAL A 15 4.33 14.88 -4.65
N VAL A 16 3.36 14.48 -5.47
CA VAL A 16 2.87 15.22 -6.64
C VAL A 16 1.37 15.42 -6.49
N GLU A 17 0.90 16.61 -6.84
CA GLU A 17 -0.53 16.90 -6.92
C GLU A 17 -1.23 16.01 -7.96
N ASN A 18 -2.44 15.60 -7.65
CA ASN A 18 -3.26 14.78 -8.52
C ASN A 18 -4.55 15.53 -8.88
N ASP A 19 -4.59 16.05 -10.10
CA ASP A 19 -5.72 16.84 -10.62
C ASP A 19 -7.01 16.03 -10.78
N ASP A 20 -6.92 14.69 -10.85
CA ASP A 20 -8.08 13.80 -10.92
C ASP A 20 -8.69 13.50 -9.56
N ALA A 21 -8.02 13.86 -8.46
CA ALA A 21 -8.53 13.66 -7.12
C ALA A 21 -9.47 14.80 -6.68
N SER A 22 -10.43 14.47 -5.81
CA SER A 22 -11.33 15.48 -5.22
C SER A 22 -10.58 16.45 -4.30
N ALA A 23 -9.48 16.01 -3.71
CA ALA A 23 -8.56 16.80 -2.91
C ALA A 23 -7.14 16.22 -2.97
N SER A 24 -6.12 17.06 -2.79
CA SER A 24 -4.72 16.63 -2.75
C SER A 24 -4.01 17.15 -1.51
N VAL A 25 -3.26 16.27 -0.87
CA VAL A 25 -2.26 16.60 0.16
C VAL A 25 -0.89 16.31 -0.43
N VAL A 26 -0.16 17.37 -0.77
CA VAL A 26 1.19 17.25 -1.33
C VAL A 26 2.19 17.07 -0.20
N VAL A 27 2.88 15.94 -0.18
CA VAL A 27 3.87 15.58 0.83
C VAL A 27 5.19 16.30 0.53
N LYS A 28 5.71 17.04 1.49
CA LYS A 28 7.06 17.60 1.40
C LYS A 28 8.08 16.56 1.79
N MET A 29 9.00 16.28 0.88
CA MET A 29 10.08 15.33 1.14
C MET A 29 11.00 15.83 2.25
N THR A 30 11.31 14.96 3.19
CA THR A 30 12.22 15.18 4.30
C THR A 30 12.98 13.90 4.63
N ASP A 31 14.10 14.01 5.31
CA ASP A 31 14.88 12.88 5.80
C ASP A 31 14.44 12.41 7.21
N SER A 32 13.49 13.13 7.82
CA SER A 32 12.93 12.79 9.14
C SER A 32 11.57 12.12 9.00
N PHE A 33 11.46 10.87 9.46
CA PHE A 33 10.21 10.14 9.48
C PHE A 33 9.12 10.83 10.33
N THR A 34 9.51 11.31 11.52
CA THR A 34 8.58 11.99 12.41
C THR A 34 8.09 13.32 11.81
N GLU A 35 8.97 14.08 11.20
CA GLU A 35 8.59 15.33 10.52
C GLU A 35 7.62 15.08 9.36
N GLN A 36 7.86 14.06 8.53
CA GLN A 36 6.93 13.70 7.46
C GLN A 36 5.58 13.21 8.01
N ALA A 37 5.60 12.38 9.05
CA ALA A 37 4.40 11.87 9.70
C ALA A 37 3.56 13.01 10.29
N ASP A 38 4.19 13.95 11.00
CA ASP A 38 3.52 15.11 11.61
C ASP A 38 2.90 16.03 10.53
N GLN A 39 3.65 16.28 9.46
CA GLN A 39 3.18 17.10 8.34
C GLN A 39 1.94 16.47 7.67
N VAL A 40 1.99 15.18 7.33
CA VAL A 40 0.89 14.49 6.66
C VAL A 40 -0.32 14.38 7.59
N THR A 41 -0.10 14.03 8.86
CA THR A 41 -1.18 13.92 9.85
C THR A 41 -1.89 15.27 10.07
N ALA A 42 -1.14 16.36 10.17
CA ALA A 42 -1.71 17.70 10.30
C ALA A 42 -2.49 18.12 9.05
N ALA A 43 -1.96 17.88 7.86
CA ALA A 43 -2.61 18.23 6.60
C ALA A 43 -3.91 17.44 6.37
N VAL A 44 -3.91 16.14 6.64
CA VAL A 44 -5.11 15.29 6.54
C VAL A 44 -6.14 15.67 7.60
N GLY A 45 -5.71 15.95 8.83
CA GLY A 45 -6.60 16.43 9.90
C GLY A 45 -7.28 17.75 9.55
N LYS A 46 -6.54 18.68 8.92
CA LYS A 46 -7.11 19.94 8.41
C LYS A 46 -8.11 19.71 7.27
N LEU A 47 -7.82 18.75 6.38
CA LEU A 47 -8.68 18.43 5.24
C LEU A 47 -10.00 17.79 5.68
N LEU A 48 -9.94 16.83 6.59
CA LEU A 48 -11.09 16.03 7.00
C LEU A 48 -11.85 16.62 8.21
N GLY A 49 -11.18 17.36 9.10
CA GLY A 49 -11.80 17.76 10.36
C GLY A 49 -12.30 16.55 11.15
N GLU A 50 -13.60 16.54 11.47
CA GLU A 50 -14.27 15.44 12.18
C GLU A 50 -14.80 14.34 11.23
N GLU A 51 -14.70 14.54 9.91
CA GLU A 51 -15.19 13.58 8.94
C GLU A 51 -14.34 12.31 8.93
N LYS A 52 -15.02 11.19 8.66
CA LYS A 52 -14.40 9.87 8.53
C LYS A 52 -14.54 9.35 7.11
N VAL A 53 -13.54 8.57 6.69
CA VAL A 53 -13.50 7.94 5.36
C VAL A 53 -13.83 6.45 5.45
N ASP A 54 -14.39 5.91 4.39
CA ASP A 54 -14.71 4.48 4.29
C ASP A 54 -13.46 3.61 4.11
N ALA A 55 -12.42 4.17 3.48
CA ALA A 55 -11.18 3.46 3.24
C ALA A 55 -9.96 4.39 3.23
N ILE A 56 -8.81 3.80 3.59
CA ILE A 56 -7.48 4.35 3.36
C ILE A 56 -6.72 3.30 2.53
N LEU A 57 -6.36 3.66 1.30
CA LEU A 57 -5.70 2.76 0.36
C LEU A 57 -4.24 3.19 0.20
N CYS A 58 -3.34 2.56 0.97
CA CYS A 58 -1.90 2.79 0.85
C CYS A 58 -1.34 1.96 -0.31
N VAL A 59 -1.17 2.59 -1.45
CA VAL A 59 -0.59 2.00 -2.67
C VAL A 59 0.83 2.50 -2.93
N ALA A 60 1.37 3.33 -2.03
CA ALA A 60 2.73 3.84 -2.13
C ALA A 60 3.76 2.71 -2.03
N GLY A 61 4.83 2.83 -2.79
CA GLY A 61 5.92 1.89 -2.79
C GLY A 61 6.92 2.19 -3.90
N GLY A 62 7.94 1.38 -3.95
CA GLY A 62 8.98 1.44 -4.96
C GLY A 62 9.73 0.13 -5.01
N TRP A 63 10.76 0.06 -5.84
CA TRP A 63 11.61 -1.11 -5.98
C TRP A 63 13.08 -0.72 -6.08
N ALA A 64 13.94 -1.49 -5.45
CA ALA A 64 15.39 -1.41 -5.62
C ALA A 64 16.00 -2.81 -5.52
N GLY A 65 16.79 -3.16 -6.51
CA GLY A 65 17.58 -4.40 -6.52
C GLY A 65 18.86 -4.27 -5.70
N GLY A 66 19.55 -5.37 -5.58
CA GLY A 66 20.86 -5.44 -4.98
C GLY A 66 20.98 -6.48 -3.86
N ASN A 67 22.17 -7.07 -3.76
CA ASN A 67 22.53 -8.04 -2.74
C ASN A 67 23.41 -7.40 -1.66
N ALA A 68 23.86 -8.19 -0.68
CA ALA A 68 24.66 -7.71 0.46
C ALA A 68 26.01 -7.10 0.08
N LYS A 69 26.54 -7.38 -1.13
CA LYS A 69 27.79 -6.80 -1.64
C LYS A 69 27.57 -5.50 -2.43
N SER A 70 26.31 -5.13 -2.70
CA SER A 70 25.99 -3.96 -3.52
C SER A 70 26.44 -2.67 -2.83
N LYS A 71 27.17 -1.82 -3.54
CA LYS A 71 27.61 -0.51 -3.03
C LYS A 71 26.44 0.40 -2.64
N SER A 72 25.27 0.20 -3.26
CA SER A 72 24.04 0.95 -3.00
C SER A 72 23.18 0.34 -1.90
N LEU A 73 23.61 -0.71 -1.19
CA LEU A 73 22.79 -1.42 -0.22
C LEU A 73 22.15 -0.47 0.80
N PHE A 74 22.95 0.34 1.49
CA PHE A 74 22.43 1.23 2.54
C PHE A 74 21.49 2.31 1.98
N LYS A 75 21.85 2.90 0.84
CA LYS A 75 21.00 3.87 0.13
C LYS A 75 19.65 3.23 -0.26
N ASN A 76 19.68 2.00 -0.77
CA ASN A 76 18.47 1.30 -1.17
C ASN A 76 17.62 0.89 0.05
N CYS A 77 18.24 0.53 1.17
CA CYS A 77 17.52 0.28 2.42
C CYS A 77 16.79 1.54 2.90
N ASP A 78 17.46 2.67 2.95
CA ASP A 78 16.84 3.95 3.33
C ASP A 78 15.68 4.31 2.39
N LEU A 79 15.88 4.20 1.08
CA LEU A 79 14.86 4.48 0.08
C LEU A 79 13.63 3.57 0.22
N MET A 80 13.85 2.26 0.31
CA MET A 80 12.74 1.29 0.42
C MET A 80 11.98 1.46 1.72
N TRP A 81 12.68 1.79 2.81
CA TRP A 81 12.08 2.08 4.10
C TRP A 81 11.17 3.29 4.04
N LYS A 82 11.63 4.39 3.45
CA LYS A 82 10.83 5.61 3.23
C LYS A 82 9.61 5.35 2.35
N GLN A 83 9.78 4.65 1.23
CA GLN A 83 8.71 4.44 0.26
C GLN A 83 7.66 3.39 0.70
N SER A 84 7.98 2.47 1.57
CA SER A 84 7.10 1.37 1.97
C SER A 84 6.72 1.41 3.45
N MET A 85 7.70 1.44 4.37
CA MET A 85 7.42 1.37 5.80
C MET A 85 6.87 2.70 6.34
N TRP A 86 7.46 3.84 5.99
CA TRP A 86 6.95 5.13 6.43
C TRP A 86 5.52 5.36 5.96
N THR A 87 5.27 5.18 4.66
CA THR A 87 3.95 5.38 4.06
C THR A 87 2.89 4.48 4.68
N SER A 88 3.22 3.21 4.88
CA SER A 88 2.31 2.24 5.52
C SER A 88 2.04 2.58 6.98
N THR A 89 3.06 3.02 7.73
CA THR A 89 2.90 3.39 9.14
C THR A 89 2.08 4.67 9.28
N ILE A 90 2.32 5.68 8.45
CA ILE A 90 1.53 6.92 8.42
C ILE A 90 0.07 6.62 8.08
N SER A 91 -0.17 5.80 7.04
CA SER A 91 -1.52 5.38 6.66
C SER A 91 -2.26 4.65 7.78
N SER A 92 -1.54 3.79 8.52
CA SER A 92 -2.08 3.08 9.67
C SER A 92 -2.44 4.03 10.82
N HIS A 93 -1.61 5.03 11.09
CA HIS A 93 -1.91 6.05 12.09
C HIS A 93 -3.09 6.92 11.67
N LEU A 94 -3.18 7.32 10.41
CA LEU A 94 -4.34 8.03 9.88
C LEU A 94 -5.63 7.21 10.02
N ALA A 95 -5.55 5.88 9.84
CA ALA A 95 -6.71 4.99 10.02
C ALA A 95 -7.26 5.04 11.45
N THR A 96 -6.41 5.12 12.47
CA THR A 96 -6.87 5.24 13.86
C THR A 96 -7.65 6.54 14.13
N LYS A 97 -7.41 7.58 13.32
CA LYS A 97 -8.01 8.91 13.49
C LYS A 97 -9.22 9.14 12.57
N HIS A 98 -9.14 8.67 11.33
CA HIS A 98 -10.02 9.12 10.25
C HIS A 98 -10.79 7.97 9.55
N LEU A 99 -10.52 6.72 9.87
CA LEU A 99 -11.27 5.60 9.32
C LEU A 99 -12.58 5.39 10.09
N LYS A 100 -13.68 5.14 9.39
CA LYS A 100 -14.95 4.73 9.98
C LYS A 100 -14.82 3.37 10.68
N GLU A 101 -15.68 3.10 11.65
CA GLU A 101 -15.94 1.74 12.11
C GLU A 101 -16.34 0.86 10.93
N GLY A 102 -15.85 -0.37 10.88
CA GLY A 102 -16.06 -1.26 9.73
C GLY A 102 -15.27 -0.88 8.46
N GLY A 103 -14.50 0.20 8.48
CA GLY A 103 -13.75 0.68 7.33
C GLY A 103 -12.57 -0.21 6.91
N LEU A 104 -11.93 0.13 5.80
CA LEU A 104 -10.85 -0.64 5.19
C LEU A 104 -9.54 0.15 5.15
N LEU A 105 -8.46 -0.46 5.65
CA LEU A 105 -7.09 -0.05 5.36
C LEU A 105 -6.43 -1.10 4.47
N THR A 106 -5.91 -0.71 3.29
CA THR A 106 -5.06 -1.60 2.50
C THR A 106 -3.60 -1.15 2.56
N LEU A 107 -2.69 -2.11 2.55
CA LEU A 107 -1.25 -1.89 2.56
C LEU A 107 -0.61 -2.59 1.36
N ALA A 108 0.46 -1.98 0.81
CA ALA A 108 1.19 -2.50 -0.33
C ALA A 108 2.34 -3.42 0.12
N GLY A 109 2.05 -4.71 0.28
CA GLY A 109 3.06 -5.75 0.46
C GLY A 109 3.69 -6.19 -0.86
N ALA A 110 4.29 -7.38 -0.86
CA ALA A 110 4.83 -8.02 -2.05
C ALA A 110 4.91 -9.53 -1.86
N LYS A 111 4.50 -10.31 -2.88
CA LYS A 111 4.60 -11.77 -2.83
C LYS A 111 6.04 -12.24 -2.63
N ALA A 112 7.01 -11.58 -3.26
CA ALA A 112 8.42 -11.89 -3.12
C ALA A 112 8.93 -11.83 -1.66
N ALA A 113 8.35 -10.99 -0.82
CA ALA A 113 8.76 -10.84 0.58
C ALA A 113 8.14 -11.89 1.54
N LEU A 114 7.47 -12.90 1.00
CA LEU A 114 7.11 -14.12 1.74
C LEU A 114 8.32 -15.05 1.91
N ASP A 115 9.34 -14.89 1.08
CA ASP A 115 10.56 -15.68 1.07
C ASP A 115 11.79 -14.77 1.14
N GLY A 116 12.98 -15.39 1.19
CA GLY A 116 14.23 -14.65 1.12
C GLY A 116 14.43 -13.98 -0.24
N THR A 117 14.88 -12.73 -0.26
CA THR A 117 15.08 -11.91 -1.47
C THR A 117 16.56 -11.55 -1.70
N PRO A 118 17.46 -12.51 -1.99
CA PRO A 118 18.91 -12.26 -2.02
C PRO A 118 19.34 -11.25 -3.09
N GLY A 119 18.58 -11.10 -4.16
CA GLY A 119 18.84 -10.13 -5.23
C GLY A 119 18.18 -8.75 -5.04
N MET A 120 17.37 -8.58 -3.99
CA MET A 120 16.66 -7.32 -3.67
C MET A 120 16.41 -7.21 -2.16
N ILE A 121 17.49 -7.26 -1.38
CA ILE A 121 17.45 -7.35 0.09
C ILE A 121 16.68 -6.19 0.70
N ALA A 122 16.98 -4.95 0.29
CA ALA A 122 16.33 -3.75 0.81
C ALA A 122 14.80 -3.76 0.57
N TYR A 123 14.38 -4.18 -0.62
CA TYR A 123 12.97 -4.31 -0.97
C TYR A 123 12.26 -5.36 -0.12
N GLY A 124 12.82 -6.57 -0.03
CA GLY A 124 12.23 -7.65 0.75
C GLY A 124 12.10 -7.33 2.22
N MET A 125 13.12 -6.70 2.84
CA MET A 125 13.04 -6.25 4.23
C MET A 125 11.92 -5.23 4.44
N ALA A 126 11.81 -4.21 3.57
CA ALA A 126 10.78 -3.18 3.69
C ALA A 126 9.38 -3.75 3.50
N LYS A 127 9.18 -4.64 2.53
CA LYS A 127 7.87 -5.29 2.29
C LYS A 127 7.52 -6.30 3.40
N GLY A 128 8.50 -7.03 3.93
CA GLY A 128 8.32 -7.87 5.12
C GLY A 128 7.88 -7.08 6.34
N ALA A 129 8.43 -5.87 6.55
CA ALA A 129 7.97 -4.97 7.62
C ALA A 129 6.51 -4.55 7.42
N VAL A 130 6.06 -4.31 6.18
CA VAL A 130 4.66 -4.00 5.87
C VAL A 130 3.75 -5.20 6.17
N HIS A 131 4.18 -6.44 5.87
CA HIS A 131 3.43 -7.65 6.23
C HIS A 131 3.24 -7.76 7.75
N GLN A 132 4.33 -7.59 8.50
CA GLN A 132 4.28 -7.61 9.97
C GLN A 132 3.37 -6.52 10.54
N LEU A 133 3.44 -5.30 9.98
CA LEU A 133 2.55 -4.21 10.37
C LEU A 133 1.08 -4.60 10.16
N CYS A 134 0.72 -5.12 8.98
CA CYS A 134 -0.63 -5.56 8.66
C CYS A 134 -1.17 -6.56 9.69
N GLN A 135 -0.39 -7.58 10.02
CA GLN A 135 -0.76 -8.60 11.02
C GLN A 135 -0.92 -7.99 12.42
N SER A 136 -0.03 -7.06 12.79
CA SER A 136 -0.09 -6.37 14.07
C SER A 136 -1.35 -5.51 14.23
N LEU A 137 -1.83 -4.89 13.14
CA LEU A 137 -3.04 -4.08 13.14
C LEU A 137 -4.33 -4.89 13.37
N ALA A 138 -4.31 -6.19 13.12
CA ALA A 138 -5.43 -7.09 13.42
C ALA A 138 -5.50 -7.51 14.89
N GLY A 139 -4.43 -7.28 15.66
CA GLY A 139 -4.34 -7.66 17.07
C GLY A 139 -5.27 -6.85 17.96
N LYS A 140 -5.66 -7.41 19.09
CA LYS A 140 -6.37 -6.68 20.14
C LYS A 140 -5.51 -5.49 20.60
N ASN A 141 -6.15 -4.35 20.84
CA ASN A 141 -5.50 -3.11 21.29
C ASN A 141 -4.54 -2.49 20.24
N SER A 142 -4.69 -2.83 18.97
CA SER A 142 -3.91 -2.23 17.88
C SER A 142 -4.21 -0.73 17.66
N GLY A 143 -5.31 -0.24 18.19
CA GLY A 143 -5.79 1.14 17.99
C GLY A 143 -6.67 1.33 16.77
N MET A 144 -6.88 0.28 15.97
CA MET A 144 -7.78 0.35 14.81
C MET A 144 -9.26 0.50 15.23
N PRO A 145 -10.09 1.21 14.45
CA PRO A 145 -11.52 1.33 14.73
C PRO A 145 -12.22 -0.02 14.79
N PRO A 146 -13.29 -0.15 15.62
CA PRO A 146 -14.03 -1.40 15.73
C PRO A 146 -14.54 -1.92 14.39
N GLY A 147 -14.41 -3.22 14.13
CA GLY A 147 -14.89 -3.86 12.90
C GLY A 147 -14.13 -3.49 11.62
N SER A 148 -13.13 -2.58 11.69
CA SER A 148 -12.29 -2.26 10.55
C SER A 148 -11.35 -3.41 10.19
N ALA A 149 -10.87 -3.43 8.96
CA ALA A 149 -9.91 -4.42 8.48
C ALA A 149 -8.66 -3.76 7.91
N ALA A 150 -7.49 -4.25 8.32
CA ALA A 150 -6.22 -3.99 7.68
C ALA A 150 -5.83 -5.20 6.82
N ILE A 151 -5.62 -4.99 5.53
CA ILE A 151 -5.32 -6.07 4.56
C ILE A 151 -4.12 -5.65 3.72
N ALA A 152 -3.11 -6.50 3.61
CA ALA A 152 -2.01 -6.27 2.68
C ALA A 152 -2.23 -7.04 1.38
N VAL A 153 -2.11 -6.34 0.25
CA VAL A 153 -2.06 -6.97 -1.08
C VAL A 153 -0.61 -7.26 -1.45
N LEU A 154 -0.35 -8.47 -1.94
CA LEU A 154 0.97 -8.98 -2.25
C LEU A 154 1.06 -9.33 -3.75
N PRO A 155 1.19 -8.35 -4.64
CA PRO A 155 1.33 -8.61 -6.07
C PRO A 155 2.72 -9.17 -6.40
N ILE A 156 2.82 -9.84 -7.55
CA ILE A 156 4.10 -10.14 -8.21
C ILE A 156 4.52 -8.90 -9.00
N THR A 157 3.82 -8.59 -10.08
CA THR A 157 4.07 -7.41 -10.90
C THR A 157 2.74 -6.77 -11.30
N LEU A 158 2.63 -5.48 -11.05
CA LEU A 158 1.49 -4.68 -11.49
C LEU A 158 1.74 -4.11 -12.87
N ASP A 159 0.71 -4.08 -13.70
CA ASP A 159 0.75 -3.44 -15.00
C ASP A 159 0.67 -1.91 -14.86
N THR A 160 1.82 -1.29 -14.62
CA THR A 160 1.95 0.15 -14.46
C THR A 160 2.78 0.75 -15.58
N PRO A 161 2.58 2.03 -15.94
CA PRO A 161 3.43 2.71 -16.92
C PRO A 161 4.93 2.66 -16.55
N MET A 162 5.25 2.74 -15.26
CA MET A 162 6.63 2.64 -14.77
C MET A 162 7.22 1.26 -15.02
N ASN A 163 6.49 0.18 -14.70
CA ASN A 163 6.96 -1.18 -14.92
C ASN A 163 7.09 -1.48 -16.42
N ARG A 164 6.14 -1.05 -17.25
CA ARG A 164 6.24 -1.18 -18.72
C ARG A 164 7.46 -0.47 -19.28
N LYS A 165 7.78 0.73 -18.79
CA LYS A 165 8.98 1.47 -19.19
C LYS A 165 10.27 0.79 -18.75
N SER A 166 10.29 0.17 -17.57
CA SER A 166 11.47 -0.49 -17.00
C SER A 166 11.72 -1.87 -17.58
N MET A 167 10.69 -2.55 -18.05
CA MET A 167 10.73 -3.92 -18.56
C MET A 167 9.93 -4.04 -19.87
N PRO A 168 10.35 -3.34 -20.97
CA PRO A 168 9.55 -3.27 -22.19
C PRO A 168 9.41 -4.61 -22.92
N GLU A 169 10.35 -5.54 -22.70
CA GLU A 169 10.37 -6.88 -23.34
C GLU A 169 9.73 -7.97 -22.46
N ALA A 170 9.10 -7.61 -21.33
CA ALA A 170 8.49 -8.60 -20.46
C ALA A 170 7.19 -9.16 -21.05
N ASP A 171 6.82 -10.37 -20.63
CA ASP A 171 5.50 -10.93 -20.89
C ASP A 171 4.46 -10.30 -19.98
N PHE A 172 3.68 -9.37 -20.53
CA PHE A 172 2.63 -8.65 -19.78
C PHE A 172 1.41 -9.52 -19.45
N SER A 173 1.28 -10.71 -20.01
CA SER A 173 0.18 -11.62 -19.67
C SER A 173 0.22 -12.12 -18.22
N SER A 174 1.39 -12.03 -17.60
CA SER A 174 1.61 -12.34 -16.18
C SER A 174 1.47 -11.13 -15.23
N TRP A 175 1.18 -9.93 -15.76
CA TRP A 175 1.09 -8.72 -14.96
C TRP A 175 -0.36 -8.46 -14.54
N THR A 176 -0.54 -8.05 -13.30
CA THR A 176 -1.86 -7.75 -12.75
C THR A 176 -2.37 -6.39 -13.25
N PRO A 177 -3.53 -6.35 -13.93
CA PRO A 177 -4.15 -5.10 -14.33
C PRO A 177 -4.53 -4.24 -13.12
N LEU A 178 -4.33 -2.93 -13.20
CA LEU A 178 -4.68 -2.01 -12.11
C LEU A 178 -6.19 -1.98 -11.84
N ASP A 179 -7.02 -2.10 -12.88
CA ASP A 179 -8.48 -2.12 -12.75
C ASP A 179 -8.97 -3.30 -11.90
N PHE A 180 -8.29 -4.45 -11.97
CA PHE A 180 -8.58 -5.58 -11.11
C PHE A 180 -8.42 -5.22 -9.62
N LEU A 181 -7.35 -4.49 -9.25
CA LEU A 181 -7.17 -4.05 -7.88
C LEU A 181 -8.20 -2.99 -7.46
N VAL A 182 -8.55 -2.08 -8.35
CA VAL A 182 -9.59 -1.07 -8.09
C VAL A 182 -10.93 -1.74 -7.79
N GLU A 183 -11.31 -2.74 -8.57
CA GLU A 183 -12.54 -3.53 -8.34
C GLU A 183 -12.45 -4.34 -7.05
N THR A 184 -11.32 -4.96 -6.78
CA THR A 184 -11.08 -5.70 -5.54
C THR A 184 -11.21 -4.79 -4.32
N PHE A 185 -10.60 -3.62 -4.33
CA PHE A 185 -10.71 -2.67 -3.23
C PHE A 185 -12.13 -2.16 -3.04
N HIS A 186 -12.85 -1.87 -4.14
CA HIS A 186 -14.25 -1.49 -4.06
C HIS A 186 -15.12 -2.60 -3.44
N ASP A 187 -14.94 -3.84 -3.86
CA ASP A 187 -15.64 -5.00 -3.29
C ASP A 187 -15.34 -5.12 -1.78
N TRP A 188 -14.10 -4.95 -1.36
CA TRP A 188 -13.72 -5.01 0.05
C TRP A 188 -14.25 -3.82 0.87
N ILE A 189 -14.29 -2.60 0.30
CA ILE A 189 -14.89 -1.43 0.95
C ILE A 189 -16.37 -1.67 1.22
N THR A 190 -17.07 -2.29 0.27
CA THR A 190 -18.50 -2.66 0.38
C THR A 190 -18.73 -4.00 1.09
N GLU A 191 -17.72 -4.53 1.77
CA GLU A 191 -17.73 -5.80 2.53
C GLU A 191 -18.00 -7.07 1.69
N LYS A 192 -17.93 -6.96 0.37
CA LYS A 192 -18.11 -8.08 -0.53
C LYS A 192 -16.80 -8.89 -0.61
N ASN A 193 -16.85 -10.16 -0.17
CA ASN A 193 -15.71 -11.09 -0.15
C ASN A 193 -14.45 -10.52 0.54
N ARG A 194 -14.63 -9.59 1.48
CA ARG A 194 -13.53 -8.97 2.20
C ARG A 194 -12.84 -9.97 3.12
N PRO A 195 -11.50 -10.16 3.00
CA PRO A 195 -10.74 -10.99 3.93
C PRO A 195 -10.78 -10.43 5.35
N SER A 196 -10.51 -11.28 6.33
CA SER A 196 -10.36 -10.85 7.73
C SER A 196 -9.19 -9.89 7.90
N SER A 197 -9.27 -9.03 8.92
CA SER A 197 -8.16 -8.14 9.28
C SER A 197 -6.87 -8.92 9.54
N GLY A 198 -5.74 -8.41 9.10
CA GLY A 198 -4.43 -9.05 9.19
C GLY A 198 -4.09 -9.98 8.03
N SER A 199 -5.02 -10.17 7.09
CA SER A 199 -4.78 -11.03 5.94
C SER A 199 -3.72 -10.47 5.01
N LEU A 200 -2.83 -11.34 4.55
CA LEU A 200 -1.87 -11.10 3.49
C LEU A 200 -2.38 -11.81 2.23
N ILE A 201 -2.82 -11.03 1.24
CA ILE A 201 -3.49 -11.57 0.05
C ILE A 201 -2.54 -11.50 -1.15
N GLN A 202 -2.09 -12.67 -1.60
CA GLN A 202 -1.30 -12.79 -2.82
C GLN A 202 -2.17 -12.44 -4.03
N VAL A 203 -1.62 -11.65 -4.93
CA VAL A 203 -2.25 -11.25 -6.19
C VAL A 203 -1.39 -11.80 -7.32
N VAL A 204 -1.86 -12.86 -7.97
CA VAL A 204 -1.10 -13.59 -8.98
C VAL A 204 -1.87 -13.63 -10.28
N THR A 205 -1.24 -13.16 -11.35
CA THR A 205 -1.79 -13.22 -12.70
C THR A 205 -1.02 -14.25 -13.52
N THR A 206 -1.76 -15.15 -14.14
CA THR A 206 -1.24 -16.17 -15.05
C THR A 206 -2.10 -16.20 -16.30
N GLU A 207 -1.48 -16.04 -17.46
CA GLU A 207 -2.18 -16.05 -18.77
C GLU A 207 -3.38 -15.08 -18.80
N GLY A 208 -3.20 -13.88 -18.22
CA GLY A 208 -4.24 -12.84 -18.17
C GLY A 208 -5.33 -13.06 -17.11
N LYS A 209 -5.30 -14.16 -16.35
CA LYS A 209 -6.24 -14.42 -15.26
C LYS A 209 -5.59 -14.09 -13.92
N THR A 210 -6.22 -13.22 -13.14
CA THR A 210 -5.75 -12.84 -11.80
C THR A 210 -6.51 -13.60 -10.72
N GLU A 211 -5.78 -14.14 -9.76
CA GLU A 211 -6.32 -14.87 -8.60
C GLU A 211 -5.83 -14.22 -7.29
N LEU A 212 -6.71 -14.24 -6.29
CA LEU A 212 -6.44 -13.79 -4.92
C LEU A 212 -6.36 -15.00 -4.01
N THR A 213 -5.23 -15.19 -3.34
CA THR A 213 -5.05 -16.31 -2.40
C THR A 213 -4.43 -15.82 -1.09
N PRO A 214 -4.94 -16.25 0.08
CA PRO A 214 -4.28 -15.95 1.36
C PRO A 214 -2.86 -16.52 1.39
N ALA A 215 -1.93 -15.79 2.01
CA ALA A 215 -0.65 -16.33 2.43
C ALA A 215 -0.78 -16.86 3.86
N TYR A 216 -0.30 -18.07 4.08
CA TYR A 216 -0.22 -18.69 5.41
C TYR A 216 1.25 -18.78 5.82
N PHE A 217 1.52 -18.58 7.11
CA PHE A 217 2.82 -18.73 7.76
C PHE A 217 2.76 -19.83 8.82
#